data_afac487f704f38d81732685c75f49b4e
#
_entry.id   afac487f704f38d81732685c75f49b4e
#
_cell.length_a   1.000
_cell.length_b   1.000
_cell.length_c   1.000
_cell.angle_alpha   90.00
_cell.angle_beta   90.00
_cell.angle_gamma   90.00
#
_symmetry.space_group_name_H-M   'P 1'
#
loop_
_entity.id
_entity.type
_entity.pdbx_description
1 polymer ?
#
loop_
_entity_poly.entity_id
_entity_poly.type
_entity_poly.pdbx_seq_one_letter_code
_entity_poly.pdbx_strand_id
1 'polypeptide(L)'
;LLLVGIVLFALVTWFGSWLSNRKKMWQRLTPNPFVAELLAQTVKVIFIVFGLILALSLIGAETILGTLLGGAGVIGIAVGFAVKDTIENYIASLMLSIRQPFRARDHILINNQEGIVVRLTSRATILMTLDGNQLRIPNAEVFKATILNYTKNPERRFTFELGVDANDDPLAAIKVGIDAICQLGFALDKPKVTAVIKEVGDSNIILQFQVWVNQLEADFSKARSIAIRETKHALEDEGFSLPEPIYQLRFNHKLEKAFEQLQSSQTSDKAQTQVIVPPNIAKASETSSASKTSNEAQAPETTMEDKDKKQAKARAKHILQGRNADEVLDARPDEKLMEKVEQEIAENSDETDLLSNNSPQE
;
A
#
# COMPACT_ATOMS: atom_id res chain seq x y z
N LEU A 1 -4.28 64.93 37.14
CA LEU A 1 -4.46 63.73 36.27
C LEU A 1 -3.10 63.18 35.85
N LEU A 2 -2.11 64.01 35.41
CA LEU A 2 -0.81 63.53 34.90
C LEU A 2 0.00 62.77 35.98
N LEU A 3 0.09 63.28 37.20
CA LEU A 3 0.73 62.58 38.34
C LEU A 3 0.03 61.27 38.68
N VAL A 4 -1.30 61.21 38.63
CA VAL A 4 -2.08 59.98 38.88
C VAL A 4 -1.83 58.94 37.80
N GLY A 5 -1.75 59.36 36.53
CA GLY A 5 -1.41 58.43 35.39
C GLY A 5 -0.01 57.87 35.55
N ILE A 6 1.00 58.65 35.93
CA ILE A 6 2.37 58.14 36.13
C ILE A 6 2.42 57.16 37.31
N VAL A 7 1.74 57.44 38.43
CA VAL A 7 1.66 56.51 39.55
C VAL A 7 0.97 55.23 39.20
N LEU A 8 -0.14 55.27 38.43
CA LEU A 8 -0.84 54.12 37.98
C LEU A 8 0.04 53.24 37.03
N PHE A 9 0.74 53.89 36.11
CA PHE A 9 1.70 53.21 35.24
C PHE A 9 2.79 52.51 36.03
N ALA A 10 3.40 53.21 37.00
CA ALA A 10 4.43 52.66 37.86
C ALA A 10 3.92 51.44 38.69
N LEU A 11 2.70 51.52 39.22
CA LEU A 11 2.09 50.43 39.99
C LEU A 11 1.84 49.22 39.14
N VAL A 12 1.26 49.39 37.93
CA VAL A 12 0.97 48.27 37.00
C VAL A 12 2.26 47.63 36.51
N THR A 13 3.27 48.40 36.13
CA THR A 13 4.56 47.86 35.67
C THR A 13 5.34 47.21 36.82
N TRP A 14 5.28 47.78 38.04
CA TRP A 14 5.85 47.16 39.22
C TRP A 14 5.20 45.79 39.52
N PHE A 15 3.85 45.72 39.47
CA PHE A 15 3.11 44.50 39.68
C PHE A 15 3.46 43.42 38.58
N GLY A 16 3.53 43.83 37.32
CA GLY A 16 3.97 42.95 36.22
C GLY A 16 5.40 42.44 36.41
N SER A 17 6.31 43.31 36.83
CA SER A 17 7.70 42.94 37.14
C SER A 17 7.79 41.99 38.34
N TRP A 18 6.99 42.25 39.40
CA TRP A 18 6.91 41.38 40.56
C TRP A 18 6.39 39.98 40.21
N LEU A 19 5.35 39.88 39.33
CA LEU A 19 4.80 38.62 38.85
C LEU A 19 5.80 37.88 37.95
N SER A 20 6.46 38.60 37.05
CA SER A 20 7.50 38.04 36.15
C SER A 20 8.69 37.47 36.95
N ASN A 21 9.09 38.12 38.05
CA ASN A 21 10.22 37.69 38.88
C ASN A 21 9.93 36.46 39.75
N ARG A 22 8.70 35.98 39.81
CA ARG A 22 8.36 34.76 40.57
C ARG A 22 8.77 33.47 39.83
N LYS A 23 10.07 33.23 39.69
CA LYS A 23 10.67 32.09 38.99
C LYS A 23 10.06 30.74 39.38
N LYS A 24 9.78 30.52 40.67
CA LYS A 24 9.16 29.25 41.15
C LYS A 24 7.77 29.00 40.59
N MET A 25 6.99 30.04 40.30
CA MET A 25 5.66 29.90 39.71
C MET A 25 5.75 29.49 38.25
N TRP A 26 6.62 30.12 37.50
CA TRP A 26 6.83 29.83 36.08
C TRP A 26 7.45 28.44 35.83
N GLN A 27 8.40 28.02 36.68
CA GLN A 27 9.00 26.71 36.66
C GLN A 27 8.02 25.57 37.02
N ARG A 28 6.96 25.84 37.77
CA ARG A 28 5.88 24.89 38.04
C ARG A 28 4.94 24.71 36.84
N LEU A 29 4.79 25.79 36.03
CA LEU A 29 3.93 25.76 34.83
C LEU A 29 4.59 25.04 33.68
N THR A 30 5.92 25.09 33.57
CA THR A 30 6.66 24.55 32.43
C THR A 30 7.99 23.96 32.91
N PRO A 31 8.25 22.66 32.59
CA PRO A 31 9.51 21.99 32.98
C PRO A 31 10.74 22.59 32.27
N ASN A 32 10.54 23.23 31.10
CA ASN A 32 11.62 23.84 30.34
C ASN A 32 11.95 25.26 30.85
N PRO A 33 13.16 25.52 31.38
CA PRO A 33 13.53 26.80 31.95
C PRO A 33 13.51 27.96 30.94
N PHE A 34 13.83 27.70 29.68
CA PHE A 34 13.78 28.68 28.61
C PHE A 34 12.35 29.18 28.33
N VAL A 35 11.39 28.23 28.24
CA VAL A 35 9.97 28.57 28.04
C VAL A 35 9.40 29.32 29.23
N ALA A 36 9.78 28.96 30.46
CA ALA A 36 9.38 29.65 31.67
C ALA A 36 9.87 31.12 31.68
N GLU A 37 11.11 31.36 31.25
CA GLU A 37 11.66 32.72 31.16
C GLU A 37 10.98 33.55 30.06
N LEU A 38 10.72 32.94 28.89
CA LEU A 38 10.01 33.58 27.80
C LEU A 38 8.59 34.01 28.22
N LEU A 39 7.85 33.13 28.89
CA LEU A 39 6.51 33.41 29.39
C LEU A 39 6.55 34.56 30.42
N ALA A 40 7.52 34.55 31.35
CA ALA A 40 7.70 35.60 32.34
C ALA A 40 7.99 36.97 31.70
N GLN A 41 8.85 37.00 30.65
CA GLN A 41 9.13 38.22 29.89
C GLN A 41 7.90 38.70 29.11
N THR A 42 7.18 37.81 28.48
CA THR A 42 5.94 38.15 27.74
C THR A 42 4.90 38.75 28.66
N VAL A 43 4.68 38.18 29.84
CA VAL A 43 3.74 38.74 30.83
C VAL A 43 4.20 40.14 31.28
N LYS A 44 5.49 40.33 31.52
CA LYS A 44 6.03 41.65 31.86
C LYS A 44 5.74 42.69 30.78
N VAL A 45 5.96 42.34 29.49
CA VAL A 45 5.68 43.25 28.36
C VAL A 45 4.19 43.58 28.27
N ILE A 46 3.31 42.58 28.47
CA ILE A 46 1.85 42.77 28.46
C ILE A 46 1.45 43.77 29.56
N PHE A 47 1.98 43.66 30.79
CA PHE A 47 1.67 44.59 31.87
C PHE A 47 2.21 45.98 31.59
N ILE A 48 3.39 46.14 30.96
CA ILE A 48 3.93 47.45 30.55
C ILE A 48 2.99 48.10 29.52
N VAL A 49 2.59 47.39 28.49
CA VAL A 49 1.68 47.89 27.44
C VAL A 49 0.32 48.27 28.06
N PHE A 50 -0.23 47.39 28.90
CA PHE A 50 -1.52 47.60 29.56
C PHE A 50 -1.47 48.80 30.51
N GLY A 51 -0.40 48.95 31.29
CA GLY A 51 -0.19 50.11 32.17
C GLY A 51 -0.08 51.41 31.38
N LEU A 52 0.60 51.40 30.21
CA LEU A 52 0.71 52.56 29.35
C LEU A 52 -0.65 52.96 28.76
N ILE A 53 -1.46 52.02 28.32
CA ILE A 53 -2.82 52.24 27.82
C ILE A 53 -3.67 52.90 28.91
N LEU A 54 -3.67 52.36 30.13
CA LEU A 54 -4.44 52.92 31.26
C LEU A 54 -3.98 54.32 31.64
N ALA A 55 -2.68 54.55 31.67
CA ALA A 55 -2.14 55.87 32.00
C ALA A 55 -2.52 56.91 30.94
N LEU A 56 -2.38 56.61 29.66
CA LEU A 56 -2.74 57.52 28.57
C LEU A 56 -4.25 57.82 28.53
N SER A 57 -5.08 56.81 28.79
CA SER A 57 -6.54 56.95 28.86
C SER A 57 -6.94 57.89 29.99
N LEU A 58 -6.30 57.82 31.20
CA LEU A 58 -6.58 58.64 32.36
C LEU A 58 -6.17 60.06 32.13
N ILE A 59 -5.11 60.33 31.37
CA ILE A 59 -4.61 61.70 31.08
C ILE A 59 -5.45 62.34 29.96
N GLY A 60 -6.29 61.62 29.25
CA GLY A 60 -7.08 62.11 28.14
C GLY A 60 -6.30 62.23 26.84
N ALA A 61 -5.18 61.47 26.68
CA ALA A 61 -4.33 61.50 25.50
C ALA A 61 -4.88 60.54 24.40
N GLU A 62 -6.13 60.70 24.03
CA GLU A 62 -6.86 59.75 23.13
C GLU A 62 -6.22 59.62 21.75
N THR A 63 -5.68 60.72 21.20
CA THR A 63 -5.01 60.68 19.89
C THR A 63 -3.75 59.80 19.90
N ILE A 64 -2.94 59.90 20.95
CA ILE A 64 -1.72 59.12 21.14
C ILE A 64 -2.10 57.66 21.36
N LEU A 65 -3.13 57.43 22.18
CA LEU A 65 -3.65 56.08 22.43
C LEU A 65 -4.15 55.42 21.15
N GLY A 66 -4.90 56.16 20.32
CA GLY A 66 -5.38 55.65 19.03
C GLY A 66 -4.23 55.25 18.06
N THR A 67 -3.18 56.09 18.02
CA THR A 67 -2.01 55.80 17.17
C THR A 67 -1.23 54.59 17.69
N LEU A 68 -1.04 54.46 18.99
CA LEU A 68 -0.37 53.31 19.61
C LEU A 68 -1.18 52.01 19.40
N LEU A 69 -2.49 52.07 19.63
CA LEU A 69 -3.36 50.90 19.40
C LEU A 69 -3.42 50.51 17.94
N GLY A 70 -3.43 51.46 17.02
CA GLY A 70 -3.33 51.19 15.57
C GLY A 70 -2.04 50.47 15.21
N GLY A 71 -0.89 50.98 15.68
CA GLY A 71 0.42 50.36 15.49
C GLY A 71 0.52 48.96 16.13
N ALA A 72 0.04 48.83 17.37
CA ALA A 72 -0.01 47.54 18.07
C ALA A 72 -0.92 46.54 17.34
N GLY A 73 -2.02 47.00 16.74
CA GLY A 73 -2.92 46.20 15.94
C GLY A 73 -2.22 45.56 14.71
N VAL A 74 -1.43 46.37 13.99
CA VAL A 74 -0.65 45.90 12.85
C VAL A 74 0.40 44.87 13.28
N ILE A 75 1.11 45.14 14.38
CA ILE A 75 2.07 44.18 14.95
C ILE A 75 1.35 42.91 15.41
N GLY A 76 0.18 43.04 16.05
CA GLY A 76 -0.64 41.91 16.48
C GLY A 76 -1.06 40.99 15.32
N ILE A 77 -1.46 41.59 14.21
CA ILE A 77 -1.79 40.84 12.97
C ILE A 77 -0.55 40.07 12.46
N ALA A 78 0.61 40.73 12.38
CA ALA A 78 1.86 40.11 11.94
C ALA A 78 2.26 38.91 12.83
N VAL A 79 2.19 39.10 14.17
CA VAL A 79 2.45 38.01 15.13
C VAL A 79 1.41 36.89 15.02
N GLY A 80 0.12 37.24 14.83
CA GLY A 80 -0.95 36.28 14.61
C GLY A 80 -0.68 35.38 13.41
N PHE A 81 -0.23 35.95 12.28
CA PHE A 81 0.19 35.19 11.12
C PHE A 81 1.41 34.30 11.39
N ALA A 82 2.39 34.78 12.16
CA ALA A 82 3.60 34.01 12.47
C ALA A 82 3.31 32.79 13.35
N VAL A 83 2.28 32.82 14.21
CA VAL A 83 1.93 31.70 15.11
C VAL A 83 0.75 30.85 14.58
N LYS A 84 0.13 31.26 13.48
CA LYS A 84 -1.08 30.64 12.91
C LYS A 84 -0.92 29.12 12.76
N ASP A 85 0.16 28.67 12.12
CA ASP A 85 0.37 27.24 11.82
C ASP A 85 0.53 26.42 13.11
N THR A 86 1.14 26.99 14.15
CA THR A 86 1.28 26.32 15.44
C THR A 86 -0.08 26.11 16.10
N ILE A 87 -0.91 27.14 16.11
CA ILE A 87 -2.27 27.11 16.68
C ILE A 87 -3.14 26.14 15.87
N GLU A 88 -3.06 26.17 14.54
CA GLU A 88 -3.81 25.30 13.66
C GLU A 88 -3.48 23.82 13.92
N ASN A 89 -2.19 23.46 14.05
CA ASN A 89 -1.79 22.10 14.38
C ASN A 89 -2.27 21.64 15.76
N TYR A 90 -2.28 22.55 16.74
CA TYR A 90 -2.76 22.25 18.08
C TYR A 90 -4.27 22.01 18.11
N ILE A 91 -5.06 22.87 17.44
CA ILE A 91 -6.51 22.68 17.29
C ILE A 91 -6.82 21.40 16.53
N ALA A 92 -6.09 21.13 15.45
CA ALA A 92 -6.23 19.90 14.69
C ALA A 92 -5.96 18.66 15.55
N SER A 93 -4.91 18.66 16.38
CA SER A 93 -4.63 17.55 17.29
C SER A 93 -5.75 17.29 18.27
N LEU A 94 -6.34 18.37 18.82
CA LEU A 94 -7.49 18.26 19.73
C LEU A 94 -8.71 17.63 19.02
N MET A 95 -9.00 18.10 17.80
CA MET A 95 -10.12 17.57 17.01
C MET A 95 -9.91 16.11 16.62
N LEU A 96 -8.67 15.73 16.21
CA LEU A 96 -8.33 14.35 15.90
C LEU A 96 -8.42 13.43 17.14
N SER A 97 -8.01 13.94 18.30
CA SER A 97 -8.10 13.21 19.57
C SER A 97 -9.54 12.97 20.02
N ILE A 98 -10.44 13.96 19.78
CA ILE A 98 -11.86 13.84 20.15
C ILE A 98 -12.59 12.92 19.15
N ARG A 99 -12.40 13.12 17.86
CA ARG A 99 -13.14 12.39 16.82
C ARG A 99 -12.58 11.00 16.54
N GLN A 100 -11.30 10.76 16.79
CA GLN A 100 -10.59 9.51 16.56
C GLN A 100 -10.91 8.82 15.23
N PRO A 101 -10.68 9.48 14.08
CA PRO A 101 -10.92 8.86 12.78
C PRO A 101 -10.06 7.61 12.54
N PHE A 102 -8.96 7.48 13.28
CA PHE A 102 -8.07 6.33 13.35
C PHE A 102 -7.55 6.16 14.78
N ARG A 103 -6.99 5.00 15.07
CA ARG A 103 -6.39 4.62 16.36
C ARG A 103 -4.92 4.24 16.18
N ALA A 104 -4.21 4.13 17.28
CA ALA A 104 -2.89 3.50 17.28
C ALA A 104 -3.00 2.07 16.71
N ARG A 105 -2.01 1.69 15.91
CA ARG A 105 -1.94 0.44 15.13
C ARG A 105 -2.87 0.34 13.92
N ASP A 106 -3.67 1.35 13.61
CA ASP A 106 -4.43 1.35 12.37
C ASP A 106 -3.51 1.52 11.15
N HIS A 107 -3.76 0.76 10.12
CA HIS A 107 -3.13 0.92 8.81
C HIS A 107 -3.95 1.91 7.99
N ILE A 108 -3.36 3.05 7.69
CA ILE A 108 -4.05 4.17 7.03
C ILE A 108 -3.26 4.73 5.84
N LEU A 109 -4.00 5.34 4.93
CA LEU A 109 -3.47 6.12 3.82
C LEU A 109 -3.97 7.57 3.96
N ILE A 110 -3.06 8.53 4.03
CA ILE A 110 -3.33 9.96 4.14
C ILE A 110 -2.60 10.66 2.99
N ASN A 111 -3.30 11.35 2.08
CA ASN A 111 -2.69 12.08 0.97
C ASN A 111 -1.59 11.28 0.23
N ASN A 112 -1.86 10.03 -0.14
CA ASN A 112 -0.93 9.09 -0.79
C ASN A 112 0.27 8.65 0.09
N GLN A 113 0.26 8.93 1.37
CA GLN A 113 1.26 8.47 2.33
C GLN A 113 0.66 7.34 3.15
N GLU A 114 1.19 6.14 3.01
CA GLU A 114 0.68 4.92 3.64
C GLU A 114 1.55 4.53 4.84
N GLY A 115 0.90 4.08 5.92
CA GLY A 115 1.61 3.62 7.10
C GLY A 115 0.70 3.17 8.23
N ILE A 116 1.31 2.61 9.26
CA ILE A 116 0.66 2.18 10.49
C ILE A 116 0.78 3.33 11.52
N VAL A 117 -0.33 3.69 12.14
CA VAL A 117 -0.36 4.74 13.16
C VAL A 117 0.40 4.30 14.39
N VAL A 118 1.44 5.06 14.74
CA VAL A 118 2.19 4.87 15.99
C VAL A 118 1.55 5.68 17.11
N ARG A 119 1.40 7.00 16.92
CA ARG A 119 0.80 7.90 17.89
C ARG A 119 0.41 9.26 17.31
N LEU A 120 -0.41 9.96 18.05
CA LEU A 120 -0.79 11.36 17.80
C LEU A 120 -0.16 12.26 18.85
N THR A 121 0.70 13.19 18.44
CA THR A 121 1.29 14.23 19.31
C THR A 121 0.55 15.55 19.17
N SER A 122 0.90 16.55 19.98
CA SER A 122 0.27 17.89 19.92
C SER A 122 0.45 18.63 18.59
N ARG A 123 1.41 18.23 17.75
CA ARG A 123 1.72 18.92 16.48
C ARG A 123 1.75 18.04 15.25
N ALA A 124 1.92 16.71 15.42
CA ALA A 124 2.09 15.79 14.32
C ALA A 124 1.48 14.42 14.63
N THR A 125 0.97 13.77 13.62
CA THR A 125 0.64 12.34 13.61
C THR A 125 1.86 11.57 13.14
N ILE A 126 2.25 10.54 13.87
CA ILE A 126 3.43 9.71 13.58
C ILE A 126 2.94 8.37 13.05
N LEU A 127 3.39 8.05 11.85
CA LEU A 127 3.15 6.77 11.19
C LEU A 127 4.47 6.02 11.04
N MET A 128 4.39 4.71 10.96
CA MET A 128 5.46 3.84 10.47
C MET A 128 5.08 3.35 9.09
N THR A 129 5.91 3.62 8.09
CA THR A 129 5.69 3.09 6.73
C THR A 129 5.85 1.57 6.71
N LEU A 130 5.32 0.91 5.68
CA LEU A 130 5.46 -0.55 5.53
C LEU A 130 6.94 -1.00 5.41
N ASP A 131 7.83 -0.07 5.00
CA ASP A 131 9.28 -0.30 4.96
C ASP A 131 9.96 -0.09 6.32
N GLY A 132 9.21 0.28 7.37
CA GLY A 132 9.73 0.48 8.73
C GLY A 132 10.36 1.86 8.95
N ASN A 133 10.06 2.86 8.12
CA ASN A 133 10.52 4.24 8.32
C ASN A 133 9.50 5.06 9.11
N GLN A 134 9.99 5.98 9.95
CA GLN A 134 9.11 6.91 10.65
C GLN A 134 8.68 8.05 9.72
N LEU A 135 7.37 8.25 9.61
CA LEU A 135 6.75 9.34 8.85
C LEU A 135 6.00 10.26 9.82
N ARG A 136 6.25 11.56 9.72
CA ARG A 136 5.59 12.58 10.55
C ARG A 136 4.79 13.52 9.66
N ILE A 137 3.48 13.55 9.87
CA ILE A 137 2.56 14.43 9.13
C ILE A 137 2.02 15.48 10.08
N PRO A 138 2.10 16.79 9.75
CA PRO A 138 1.50 17.84 10.56
C PRO A 138 0.00 17.60 10.77
N ASN A 139 -0.50 17.78 12.00
CA ASN A 139 -1.90 17.48 12.32
C ASN A 139 -2.89 18.33 11.53
N ALA A 140 -2.54 19.55 11.18
CA ALA A 140 -3.35 20.42 10.33
C ALA A 140 -3.55 19.84 8.92
N GLU A 141 -2.56 19.14 8.37
CA GLU A 141 -2.68 18.40 7.11
C GLU A 141 -3.57 17.19 7.27
N VAL A 142 -3.33 16.37 8.29
CA VAL A 142 -4.11 15.16 8.58
C VAL A 142 -5.59 15.47 8.74
N PHE A 143 -5.90 16.53 9.49
CA PHE A 143 -7.28 16.95 9.75
C PHE A 143 -8.05 17.36 8.48
N LYS A 144 -7.34 17.93 7.50
CA LYS A 144 -7.92 18.38 6.22
C LYS A 144 -7.86 17.29 5.14
N ALA A 145 -7.10 16.23 5.36
CA ALA A 145 -6.85 15.19 4.38
C ALA A 145 -8.03 14.23 4.22
N THR A 146 -8.05 13.55 3.08
CA THR A 146 -8.84 12.33 2.92
C THR A 146 -8.09 11.19 3.60
N ILE A 147 -8.73 10.52 4.53
CA ILE A 147 -8.16 9.41 5.29
C ILE A 147 -8.85 8.12 4.82
N LEU A 148 -8.08 7.17 4.31
CA LEU A 148 -8.54 5.82 4.04
C LEU A 148 -7.97 4.91 5.13
N ASN A 149 -8.86 4.36 5.97
CA ASN A 149 -8.49 3.44 7.03
C ASN A 149 -8.76 2.00 6.57
N TYR A 150 -7.69 1.22 6.43
CA TYR A 150 -7.77 -0.17 5.99
C TYR A 150 -8.13 -1.14 7.13
N THR A 151 -7.88 -0.76 8.38
CA THR A 151 -8.01 -1.65 9.55
C THR A 151 -9.33 -1.52 10.26
N LYS A 152 -9.98 -0.35 10.20
CA LYS A 152 -11.27 -0.09 10.87
C LYS A 152 -12.34 -1.09 10.44
N ASN A 153 -12.34 -1.50 9.17
CA ASN A 153 -13.13 -2.61 8.67
C ASN A 153 -12.19 -3.80 8.38
N PRO A 154 -12.25 -4.87 9.17
CA PRO A 154 -11.33 -6.00 9.01
C PRO A 154 -11.53 -6.77 7.71
N GLU A 155 -12.73 -6.77 7.16
CA GLU A 155 -13.03 -7.43 5.90
C GLU A 155 -12.65 -6.54 4.73
N ARG A 156 -11.68 -6.99 3.94
CA ARG A 156 -11.18 -6.27 2.77
C ARG A 156 -11.21 -7.14 1.54
N ARG A 157 -11.54 -6.53 0.40
CA ARG A 157 -11.57 -7.20 -0.89
C ARG A 157 -10.34 -6.86 -1.71
N PHE A 158 -9.65 -7.87 -2.23
CA PHE A 158 -8.71 -7.70 -3.32
C PHE A 158 -9.28 -8.21 -4.64
N THR A 159 -8.72 -7.70 -5.71
CA THR A 159 -9.03 -8.15 -7.06
C THR A 159 -7.74 -8.54 -7.76
N PHE A 160 -7.82 -9.55 -8.62
CA PHE A 160 -6.75 -9.91 -9.53
C PHE A 160 -7.31 -10.43 -10.84
N GLU A 161 -6.48 -10.47 -11.85
CA GLU A 161 -6.86 -10.83 -13.20
C GLU A 161 -6.00 -11.98 -13.69
N LEU A 162 -6.65 -12.92 -14.36
CA LEU A 162 -6.00 -14.02 -15.10
C LEU A 162 -6.61 -14.11 -16.49
N GLY A 163 -5.76 -14.30 -17.49
CA GLY A 163 -6.20 -14.56 -18.86
C GLY A 163 -6.36 -16.06 -19.10
N VAL A 164 -7.33 -16.45 -19.90
CA VAL A 164 -7.47 -17.78 -20.50
C VAL A 164 -7.47 -17.64 -22.02
N ASP A 165 -7.18 -18.71 -22.74
CA ASP A 165 -7.19 -18.70 -24.21
C ASP A 165 -8.57 -18.32 -24.74
N ALA A 166 -8.61 -17.66 -25.89
CA ALA A 166 -9.86 -17.22 -26.52
C ALA A 166 -10.79 -18.40 -26.94
N ASN A 167 -10.23 -19.62 -27.11
CA ASN A 167 -10.97 -20.83 -27.45
C ASN A 167 -11.51 -21.55 -26.21
N ASP A 168 -11.06 -21.18 -25.00
CA ASP A 168 -11.51 -21.81 -23.77
C ASP A 168 -12.89 -21.27 -23.34
N ASP A 169 -13.65 -22.09 -22.61
CA ASP A 169 -14.91 -21.62 -22.03
C ASP A 169 -14.65 -20.79 -20.78
N PRO A 170 -14.90 -19.46 -20.80
CA PRO A 170 -14.63 -18.60 -19.67
C PRO A 170 -15.50 -18.89 -18.44
N LEU A 171 -16.69 -19.47 -18.61
CA LEU A 171 -17.57 -19.80 -17.48
C LEU A 171 -17.05 -21.04 -16.74
N ALA A 172 -16.53 -22.02 -17.46
CA ALA A 172 -15.88 -23.18 -16.87
C ALA A 172 -14.60 -22.75 -16.11
N ALA A 173 -13.78 -21.88 -16.70
CA ALA A 173 -12.59 -21.33 -16.06
C ALA A 173 -12.91 -20.52 -14.79
N ILE A 174 -13.96 -19.69 -14.81
CA ILE A 174 -14.44 -18.96 -13.63
C ILE A 174 -14.82 -19.94 -12.51
N LYS A 175 -15.55 -21.01 -12.84
CA LYS A 175 -15.96 -21.99 -11.84
C LYS A 175 -14.75 -22.67 -11.19
N VAL A 176 -13.80 -23.14 -11.98
CA VAL A 176 -12.56 -23.76 -11.48
C VAL A 176 -11.78 -22.79 -10.58
N GLY A 177 -11.63 -21.54 -11.03
CA GLY A 177 -10.94 -20.51 -10.24
C GLY A 177 -11.63 -20.20 -8.92
N ILE A 178 -12.97 -20.09 -8.91
CA ILE A 178 -13.74 -19.86 -7.67
C ILE A 178 -13.60 -21.06 -6.73
N ASP A 179 -13.73 -22.28 -7.24
CA ASP A 179 -13.63 -23.50 -6.43
C ASP A 179 -12.23 -23.64 -5.79
N ALA A 180 -11.17 -23.28 -6.52
CA ALA A 180 -9.81 -23.24 -6.01
C ALA A 180 -9.62 -22.19 -4.90
N ILE A 181 -10.16 -20.99 -5.08
CA ILE A 181 -10.06 -19.91 -4.10
C ILE A 181 -10.84 -20.24 -2.82
N CYS A 182 -12.02 -20.83 -2.95
CA CYS A 182 -12.83 -21.24 -1.80
C CYS A 182 -12.17 -22.32 -0.92
N GLN A 183 -11.19 -23.05 -1.44
CA GLN A 183 -10.40 -24.01 -0.65
C GLN A 183 -9.31 -23.33 0.19
N LEU A 184 -9.02 -22.05 -0.04
CA LEU A 184 -8.01 -21.31 0.71
C LEU A 184 -8.59 -20.87 2.06
N GLY A 185 -7.92 -21.22 3.15
CA GLY A 185 -8.42 -21.01 4.51
C GLY A 185 -8.60 -19.53 4.91
N PHE A 186 -8.03 -18.59 4.16
CA PHE A 186 -8.18 -17.15 4.40
C PHE A 186 -9.31 -16.50 3.57
N ALA A 187 -9.84 -17.18 2.58
CA ALA A 187 -10.95 -16.66 1.79
C ALA A 187 -12.26 -16.74 2.58
N LEU A 188 -13.00 -15.63 2.67
CA LEU A 188 -14.25 -15.58 3.42
C LEU A 188 -15.37 -16.28 2.63
N ASP A 189 -16.20 -17.04 3.34
CA ASP A 189 -17.42 -17.64 2.79
C ASP A 189 -18.52 -16.61 2.54
N LYS A 190 -18.52 -15.53 3.32
CA LYS A 190 -19.43 -14.39 3.23
C LYS A 190 -18.67 -13.10 3.48
N PRO A 191 -18.61 -12.17 2.52
CA PRO A 191 -19.19 -12.25 1.16
C PRO A 191 -18.48 -13.33 0.29
N LYS A 192 -19.24 -13.99 -0.57
CA LYS A 192 -18.72 -15.03 -1.46
C LYS A 192 -17.67 -14.49 -2.42
N VAL A 193 -16.71 -15.35 -2.77
CA VAL A 193 -15.83 -15.16 -3.90
C VAL A 193 -16.64 -15.00 -5.18
N THR A 194 -16.35 -13.98 -5.95
CA THR A 194 -17.00 -13.71 -7.23
C THR A 194 -15.96 -13.56 -8.34
N ALA A 195 -16.32 -13.92 -9.55
CA ALA A 195 -15.51 -13.67 -10.72
C ALA A 195 -16.38 -13.22 -11.88
N VAL A 196 -15.84 -12.39 -12.75
CA VAL A 196 -16.49 -11.85 -13.92
C VAL A 196 -15.54 -11.87 -15.11
N ILE A 197 -16.09 -11.97 -16.33
CA ILE A 197 -15.34 -11.67 -17.53
C ILE A 197 -15.14 -10.15 -17.57
N LYS A 198 -13.90 -9.71 -17.48
CA LYS A 198 -13.57 -8.27 -17.50
C LYS A 198 -13.50 -7.76 -18.93
N GLU A 199 -12.83 -8.51 -19.80
CA GLU A 199 -12.55 -8.09 -21.16
C GLU A 199 -12.30 -9.31 -22.05
N VAL A 200 -12.66 -9.20 -23.32
CA VAL A 200 -12.30 -10.17 -24.36
C VAL A 200 -11.27 -9.46 -25.24
N GLY A 201 -10.02 -9.88 -25.13
CA GLY A 201 -8.90 -9.35 -25.92
C GLY A 201 -8.75 -10.07 -27.28
N ASP A 202 -7.72 -9.71 -28.01
CA ASP A 202 -7.46 -10.24 -29.37
C ASP A 202 -7.09 -11.73 -29.35
N SER A 203 -6.46 -12.20 -28.28
CA SER A 203 -6.00 -13.60 -28.14
C SER A 203 -6.32 -14.23 -26.77
N ASN A 204 -7.03 -13.51 -25.91
CA ASN A 204 -7.33 -13.96 -24.56
C ASN A 204 -8.66 -13.43 -24.06
N ILE A 205 -9.20 -14.10 -23.05
CA ILE A 205 -10.33 -13.65 -22.26
C ILE A 205 -9.81 -13.35 -20.85
N ILE A 206 -9.95 -12.10 -20.39
CA ILE A 206 -9.48 -11.68 -19.08
C ILE A 206 -10.60 -11.90 -18.04
N LEU A 207 -10.31 -12.75 -17.07
CA LEU A 207 -11.17 -13.04 -15.94
C LEU A 207 -10.71 -12.22 -14.75
N GLN A 208 -11.63 -11.54 -14.07
CA GLN A 208 -11.36 -10.79 -12.85
C GLN A 208 -11.99 -11.50 -11.66
N PHE A 209 -11.16 -11.92 -10.72
CA PHE A 209 -11.56 -12.54 -9.47
C PHE A 209 -11.61 -11.51 -8.35
N GLN A 210 -12.62 -11.59 -7.48
CA GLN A 210 -12.85 -10.70 -6.35
C GLN A 210 -12.96 -11.56 -5.09
N VAL A 211 -12.01 -11.37 -4.17
CA VAL A 211 -11.85 -12.20 -2.97
C VAL A 211 -11.87 -11.33 -1.72
N TRP A 212 -12.67 -11.71 -0.74
CA TRP A 212 -12.72 -11.05 0.55
C TRP A 212 -11.87 -11.82 1.56
N VAL A 213 -11.10 -11.08 2.35
CA VAL A 213 -10.23 -11.62 3.41
C VAL A 213 -10.38 -10.83 4.68
N ASN A 214 -10.18 -11.49 5.82
CA ASN A 214 -10.07 -10.83 7.12
C ASN A 214 -8.60 -10.43 7.36
N GLN A 215 -8.32 -9.13 7.38
CA GLN A 215 -6.96 -8.60 7.57
C GLN A 215 -6.37 -8.84 8.97
N LEU A 216 -7.20 -9.20 9.96
CA LEU A 216 -6.71 -9.57 11.29
C LEU A 216 -6.09 -10.97 11.31
N GLU A 217 -6.50 -11.82 10.36
CA GLU A 217 -6.07 -13.23 10.29
C GLU A 217 -5.08 -13.47 9.15
N ALA A 218 -5.16 -12.67 8.09
CA ALA A 218 -4.35 -12.85 6.89
C ALA A 218 -3.76 -11.53 6.38
N ASP A 219 -2.50 -11.56 5.99
CA ASP A 219 -1.85 -10.47 5.26
C ASP A 219 -2.48 -10.30 3.87
N PHE A 220 -2.95 -9.11 3.58
CA PHE A 220 -3.67 -8.79 2.34
C PHE A 220 -2.84 -9.06 1.07
N SER A 221 -1.56 -8.70 1.07
CA SER A 221 -0.68 -8.84 -0.10
C SER A 221 -0.25 -10.29 -0.32
N LYS A 222 0.03 -10.99 0.77
CA LYS A 222 0.39 -12.41 0.74
C LYS A 222 -0.80 -13.27 0.33
N ALA A 223 -1.98 -13.02 0.92
CA ALA A 223 -3.23 -13.70 0.56
C ALA A 223 -3.56 -13.53 -0.94
N ARG A 224 -3.40 -12.30 -1.47
CA ARG A 224 -3.58 -12.03 -2.89
C ARG A 224 -2.59 -12.83 -3.74
N SER A 225 -1.32 -12.90 -3.36
CA SER A 225 -0.28 -13.64 -4.09
C SER A 225 -0.56 -15.15 -4.11
N ILE A 226 -1.00 -15.71 -2.97
CA ILE A 226 -1.39 -17.12 -2.87
C ILE A 226 -2.62 -17.40 -3.74
N ALA A 227 -3.65 -16.55 -3.67
CA ALA A 227 -4.85 -16.72 -4.49
C ALA A 227 -4.53 -16.72 -5.99
N ILE A 228 -3.67 -15.81 -6.46
CA ILE A 228 -3.22 -15.78 -7.86
C ILE A 228 -2.53 -17.10 -8.24
N ARG A 229 -1.61 -17.57 -7.41
CA ARG A 229 -0.84 -18.79 -7.65
C ARG A 229 -1.76 -20.02 -7.73
N GLU A 230 -2.62 -20.21 -6.73
CA GLU A 230 -3.48 -21.39 -6.63
C GLU A 230 -4.54 -21.40 -7.74
N THR A 231 -5.13 -20.25 -8.05
CA THR A 231 -6.07 -20.15 -9.18
C THR A 231 -5.39 -20.47 -10.50
N LYS A 232 -4.15 -19.97 -10.71
CA LYS A 232 -3.36 -20.27 -11.90
C LYS A 232 -3.10 -21.78 -12.02
N HIS A 233 -2.67 -22.42 -10.94
CA HIS A 233 -2.39 -23.87 -10.95
C HIS A 233 -3.66 -24.68 -11.20
N ALA A 234 -4.77 -24.33 -10.56
CA ALA A 234 -6.03 -25.03 -10.76
C ALA A 234 -6.51 -24.96 -12.22
N LEU A 235 -6.38 -23.79 -12.86
CA LEU A 235 -6.71 -23.62 -14.26
C LEU A 235 -5.81 -24.48 -15.16
N GLU A 236 -4.50 -24.48 -14.92
CA GLU A 236 -3.55 -25.31 -15.69
C GLU A 236 -3.79 -26.82 -15.51
N ASP A 237 -4.13 -27.26 -14.30
CA ASP A 237 -4.39 -28.66 -14.00
C ASP A 237 -5.69 -29.16 -14.65
N GLU A 238 -6.69 -28.31 -14.84
CA GLU A 238 -7.92 -28.61 -15.59
C GLU A 238 -7.78 -28.42 -17.11
N GLY A 239 -6.56 -28.06 -17.58
CA GLY A 239 -6.23 -27.98 -18.99
C GLY A 239 -6.48 -26.65 -19.66
N PHE A 240 -6.81 -25.59 -18.89
CA PHE A 240 -6.87 -24.23 -19.43
C PHE A 240 -5.46 -23.72 -19.72
N SER A 241 -5.28 -23.11 -20.89
CA SER A 241 -4.01 -22.53 -21.28
C SER A 241 -3.93 -21.07 -20.87
N LEU A 242 -2.77 -20.66 -20.31
CA LEU A 242 -2.47 -19.24 -20.19
C LEU A 242 -2.23 -18.68 -21.59
N PRO A 243 -2.82 -17.52 -21.93
CA PRO A 243 -2.75 -17.00 -23.27
C PRO A 243 -1.32 -16.62 -23.65
N GLU A 244 -0.90 -17.15 -24.79
CA GLU A 244 0.32 -16.73 -25.45
C GLU A 244 -0.02 -15.67 -26.52
N PRO A 245 0.88 -14.73 -26.82
CA PRO A 245 0.63 -13.78 -27.90
C PRO A 245 0.59 -14.51 -29.24
N ILE A 246 -0.60 -14.63 -29.82
CA ILE A 246 -0.81 -15.28 -31.11
C ILE A 246 -0.64 -14.23 -32.21
N TYR A 247 0.35 -14.44 -33.10
CA TYR A 247 0.55 -13.62 -34.27
C TYR A 247 0.10 -14.34 -35.55
N GLN A 248 -0.95 -13.85 -36.20
CA GLN A 248 -1.34 -14.36 -37.51
C GLN A 248 -0.49 -13.69 -38.59
N LEU A 249 0.47 -14.44 -39.16
CA LEU A 249 1.30 -13.98 -40.26
C LEU A 249 0.56 -14.16 -41.58
N ARG A 250 0.24 -13.08 -42.26
CA ARG A 250 -0.27 -13.11 -43.64
C ARG A 250 0.87 -12.93 -44.61
N PHE A 251 1.17 -13.94 -45.34
CA PHE A 251 2.18 -13.88 -46.40
C PHE A 251 1.61 -13.22 -47.64
N ASN A 252 2.43 -12.42 -48.32
CA ASN A 252 2.07 -11.86 -49.60
C ASN A 252 2.06 -13.01 -50.64
N HIS A 253 1.15 -13.00 -51.63
CA HIS A 253 0.96 -14.03 -52.65
C HIS A 253 2.25 -14.40 -53.39
N LYS A 254 3.28 -13.55 -53.46
CA LYS A 254 4.60 -13.85 -53.99
C LYS A 254 5.40 -14.85 -53.11
N LEU A 255 5.26 -14.72 -51.81
CA LEU A 255 5.91 -15.62 -50.82
C LEU A 255 5.20 -16.98 -50.80
N GLU A 256 3.88 -17.02 -50.88
CA GLU A 256 3.11 -18.27 -51.00
C GLU A 256 3.57 -19.09 -52.19
N LYS A 257 3.67 -18.49 -53.39
CA LYS A 257 4.18 -19.13 -54.59
C LYS A 257 5.63 -19.61 -54.45
N ALA A 258 6.49 -18.85 -53.74
CA ALA A 258 7.86 -19.29 -53.50
C ALA A 258 7.93 -20.48 -52.55
N PHE A 259 7.08 -20.57 -51.53
CA PHE A 259 6.99 -21.74 -50.66
C PHE A 259 6.41 -22.96 -51.39
N GLU A 260 5.39 -22.81 -52.24
CA GLU A 260 4.86 -23.88 -53.09
C GLU A 260 5.92 -24.42 -54.06
N GLN A 261 6.75 -23.56 -54.64
CA GLN A 261 7.86 -23.96 -55.50
C GLN A 261 8.97 -24.71 -54.76
N LEU A 262 9.29 -24.31 -53.52
CA LEU A 262 10.25 -25.01 -52.67
C LEU A 262 9.74 -26.40 -52.23
N GLN A 263 8.46 -26.53 -51.90
CA GLN A 263 7.84 -27.82 -51.56
C GLN A 263 7.78 -28.76 -52.78
N SER A 264 7.45 -28.26 -53.94
CA SER A 264 7.44 -29.04 -55.16
C SER A 264 8.84 -29.49 -55.61
N SER A 265 9.87 -28.68 -55.34
CA SER A 265 11.28 -29.02 -55.62
C SER A 265 11.79 -30.13 -54.70
N GLN A 266 11.40 -30.15 -53.42
CA GLN A 266 11.80 -31.22 -52.49
C GLN A 266 11.12 -32.56 -52.77
N THR A 267 9.93 -32.53 -53.34
CA THR A 267 9.22 -33.77 -53.76
C THR A 267 9.81 -34.37 -55.02
N SER A 268 10.39 -33.54 -55.92
CA SER A 268 11.05 -34.01 -57.15
C SER A 268 12.42 -34.64 -56.89
N ASP A 269 13.17 -34.17 -55.91
CA ASP A 269 14.49 -34.71 -55.56
C ASP A 269 14.42 -36.09 -54.88
N LYS A 270 13.30 -36.40 -54.21
CA LYS A 270 13.08 -37.76 -53.65
C LYS A 270 12.72 -38.83 -54.69
N ALA A 271 12.38 -38.45 -55.91
CA ALA A 271 12.02 -39.39 -56.99
C ALA A 271 13.22 -39.81 -57.87
N GLN A 272 14.42 -39.24 -57.72
CA GLN A 272 15.58 -39.49 -58.56
C GLN A 272 16.77 -40.18 -57.88
N THR A 273 16.67 -40.62 -56.62
CA THR A 273 17.71 -41.48 -56.04
C THR A 273 17.37 -42.94 -56.32
N GLN A 274 17.48 -43.38 -57.55
CA GLN A 274 17.66 -44.78 -57.90
C GLN A 274 19.05 -45.18 -57.41
N VAL A 275 19.07 -45.98 -56.38
CA VAL A 275 20.28 -46.67 -55.89
C VAL A 275 20.69 -47.73 -56.96
N ILE A 276 21.78 -47.44 -57.65
CA ILE A 276 22.50 -48.48 -58.46
C ILE A 276 23.20 -49.37 -57.41
N VAL A 277 22.63 -50.62 -57.28
CA VAL A 277 23.28 -51.67 -56.52
C VAL A 277 24.12 -52.50 -57.55
N PRO A 278 25.45 -52.63 -57.34
CA PRO A 278 26.22 -53.62 -58.12
C PRO A 278 25.93 -55.07 -57.64
N PRO A 279 25.92 -56.05 -58.53
CA PRO A 279 25.54 -57.42 -58.17
C PRO A 279 26.71 -58.19 -57.57
N ASN A 280 26.39 -59.13 -56.73
CA ASN A 280 27.13 -60.25 -56.21
C ASN A 280 27.66 -60.15 -54.78
N ILE A 281 27.10 -60.94 -53.90
CA ILE A 281 27.61 -62.22 -53.46
C ILE A 281 26.52 -62.96 -52.68
N ALA A 282 26.27 -64.20 -53.15
CA ALA A 282 25.29 -65.10 -52.59
C ALA A 282 25.71 -65.81 -51.30
N LYS A 283 24.73 -66.28 -50.60
CA LYS A 283 24.61 -67.56 -49.84
C LYS A 283 24.41 -67.45 -48.33
N ALA A 284 23.33 -68.09 -48.02
CA ALA A 284 23.01 -69.00 -46.89
C ALA A 284 22.57 -68.24 -45.59
N SER A 285 21.53 -68.57 -44.96
CA SER A 285 20.64 -69.72 -44.84
C SER A 285 19.36 -69.33 -44.11
N GLU A 286 18.23 -69.78 -44.61
CA GLU A 286 17.13 -70.51 -43.95
C GLU A 286 17.05 -70.35 -42.40
N THR A 287 15.97 -69.95 -41.83
CA THR A 287 14.69 -70.61 -41.68
C THR A 287 13.78 -69.82 -40.71
N SER A 288 12.54 -69.94 -41.00
CA SER A 288 11.39 -70.12 -40.13
C SER A 288 10.49 -68.94 -39.82
N SER A 289 9.46 -68.92 -40.58
CA SER A 289 8.03 -68.93 -40.24
C SER A 289 7.42 -67.91 -39.29
N ALA A 290 6.49 -67.25 -39.90
CA ALA A 290 5.08 -67.12 -39.53
C ALA A 290 4.63 -65.96 -38.60
N SER A 291 3.92 -65.12 -39.26
CA SER A 291 2.54 -64.71 -38.99
C SER A 291 2.26 -63.52 -38.02
N LYS A 292 1.65 -62.61 -38.70
CA LYS A 292 0.47 -61.80 -38.24
C LYS A 292 0.67 -60.69 -37.24
N THR A 293 0.41 -59.56 -37.62
CA THR A 293 -0.76 -58.74 -37.51
C THR A 293 -0.36 -57.26 -37.17
N SER A 294 -0.67 -56.43 -38.10
CA SER A 294 -0.83 -54.97 -37.98
C SER A 294 -1.45 -54.53 -36.65
N ASN A 295 -0.77 -53.68 -35.99
CA ASN A 295 -1.40 -52.56 -35.31
C ASN A 295 -0.34 -51.43 -35.23
N GLU A 296 -0.45 -50.49 -36.13
CA GLU A 296 0.08 -49.15 -35.98
C GLU A 296 -0.60 -48.51 -34.77
N ALA A 297 0.05 -48.57 -33.63
CA ALA A 297 -0.21 -47.65 -32.54
C ALA A 297 0.62 -46.40 -32.83
N GLN A 298 -0.03 -45.38 -33.37
CA GLN A 298 0.49 -44.00 -33.33
C GLN A 298 0.81 -43.66 -31.89
N ALA A 299 2.09 -43.56 -31.58
CA ALA A 299 2.54 -42.91 -30.39
C ALA A 299 2.15 -41.41 -30.50
N PRO A 300 1.54 -40.79 -29.49
CA PRO A 300 1.25 -39.35 -29.54
C PRO A 300 2.58 -38.61 -29.65
N GLU A 301 2.74 -37.82 -30.70
CA GLU A 301 3.79 -36.81 -30.81
C GLU A 301 3.66 -35.86 -29.59
N THR A 302 4.43 -36.13 -28.55
CA THR A 302 4.59 -35.23 -27.45
C THR A 302 5.33 -34.01 -27.99
N THR A 303 4.61 -32.94 -28.22
CA THR A 303 5.13 -31.65 -28.71
C THR A 303 6.29 -31.21 -27.82
N MET A 304 7.34 -30.58 -28.37
CA MET A 304 8.49 -30.09 -27.62
C MET A 304 8.05 -29.23 -26.42
N GLU A 305 6.97 -28.52 -26.57
CA GLU A 305 6.30 -27.69 -25.58
C GLU A 305 5.83 -28.45 -24.32
N ASP A 306 5.33 -29.67 -24.45
CA ASP A 306 4.96 -30.51 -23.31
C ASP A 306 6.17 -31.03 -22.53
N LYS A 307 7.30 -31.20 -23.17
CA LYS A 307 8.56 -31.56 -22.50
C LYS A 307 9.13 -30.42 -21.71
N ASP A 308 9.07 -29.20 -22.24
CA ASP A 308 9.57 -28.01 -21.56
C ASP A 308 8.66 -27.63 -20.37
N LYS A 309 7.35 -27.72 -20.48
CA LYS A 309 6.38 -27.55 -19.37
C LYS A 309 6.59 -28.63 -18.29
N LYS A 310 6.84 -29.86 -18.65
CA LYS A 310 7.13 -30.94 -17.70
C LYS A 310 8.46 -30.78 -16.99
N GLN A 311 9.49 -30.27 -17.69
CA GLN A 311 10.79 -29.92 -17.08
C GLN A 311 10.68 -28.71 -16.16
N ALA A 312 9.92 -27.68 -16.51
CA ALA A 312 9.67 -26.53 -15.67
C ALA A 312 8.92 -26.91 -14.37
N LYS A 313 7.86 -27.74 -14.48
CA LYS A 313 7.15 -28.29 -13.30
C LYS A 313 8.08 -29.15 -12.43
N ALA A 314 8.96 -29.96 -13.04
CA ALA A 314 9.93 -30.78 -12.29
C ALA A 314 11.00 -29.93 -11.58
N ARG A 315 11.48 -28.85 -12.22
CA ARG A 315 12.40 -27.88 -11.60
C ARG A 315 11.74 -27.16 -10.44
N ALA A 316 10.51 -26.65 -10.61
CA ALA A 316 9.76 -26.00 -9.55
C ALA A 316 9.56 -26.95 -8.36
N LYS A 317 9.17 -28.19 -8.62
CA LYS A 317 9.02 -29.22 -7.59
C LYS A 317 10.33 -29.55 -6.87
N HIS A 318 11.46 -29.56 -7.59
CA HIS A 318 12.79 -29.78 -6.97
C HIS A 318 13.25 -28.59 -6.12
N ILE A 319 13.00 -27.35 -6.57
CA ILE A 319 13.33 -26.13 -5.81
C ILE A 319 12.49 -26.03 -4.54
N LEU A 320 11.23 -26.46 -4.59
CA LEU A 320 10.30 -26.48 -3.45
C LEU A 320 10.44 -27.75 -2.59
N GLN A 321 11.16 -28.80 -3.05
CA GLN A 321 11.47 -29.98 -2.26
C GLN A 321 12.43 -29.62 -1.12
N GLY A 322 11.88 -29.45 0.07
CA GLY A 322 12.61 -29.10 1.28
C GLY A 322 12.24 -27.75 1.92
N ARG A 323 11.38 -26.97 1.24
CA ARG A 323 10.67 -25.84 1.85
C ARG A 323 9.18 -26.08 1.65
N ASN A 324 8.43 -26.13 2.73
CA ASN A 324 6.98 -26.09 2.63
C ASN A 324 6.59 -24.89 1.80
N ALA A 325 5.71 -25.06 0.81
CA ALA A 325 5.22 -23.94 0.00
C ALA A 325 4.63 -22.84 0.90
N ASP A 326 4.12 -23.22 2.06
CA ASP A 326 3.59 -22.36 3.12
C ASP A 326 4.68 -21.51 3.81
N GLU A 327 5.96 -21.95 3.82
CA GLU A 327 7.08 -21.14 4.34
C GLU A 327 7.52 -20.03 3.38
N VAL A 328 7.27 -20.19 2.09
CA VAL A 328 7.63 -19.20 1.07
C VAL A 328 6.53 -18.14 0.92
N LEU A 329 5.27 -18.54 1.07
CA LEU A 329 4.09 -17.68 0.99
C LEU A 329 3.13 -18.03 2.13
N ASP A 330 3.47 -17.56 3.33
CA ASP A 330 2.59 -17.63 4.49
C ASP A 330 1.63 -16.43 4.48
N ALA A 331 0.33 -16.69 4.53
CA ALA A 331 -0.69 -15.65 4.56
C ALA A 331 -0.81 -14.91 5.90
N ARG A 332 -0.09 -15.35 6.94
CA ARG A 332 -0.14 -14.69 8.25
C ARG A 332 0.38 -13.26 8.20
N PRO A 333 -0.17 -12.35 9.02
CA PRO A 333 0.31 -10.97 9.12
C PRO A 333 1.80 -10.90 9.45
N ASP A 334 2.45 -9.80 9.04
CA ASP A 334 3.87 -9.59 9.35
C ASP A 334 4.05 -9.16 10.81
N GLU A 335 4.36 -10.12 11.68
CA GLU A 335 4.59 -9.89 13.11
C GLU A 335 5.74 -8.92 13.37
N LYS A 336 6.79 -8.93 12.54
CA LYS A 336 7.98 -8.08 12.74
C LYS A 336 7.68 -6.58 12.57
N LEU A 337 6.80 -6.23 11.65
CA LEU A 337 6.41 -4.82 11.46
C LEU A 337 5.56 -4.34 12.64
N MET A 338 4.63 -5.17 13.11
CA MET A 338 3.80 -4.85 14.29
C MET A 338 4.65 -4.77 15.55
N GLU A 339 5.62 -5.66 15.73
CA GLU A 339 6.58 -5.62 16.85
C GLU A 339 7.38 -4.32 16.86
N LYS A 340 7.87 -3.85 15.68
CA LYS A 340 8.52 -2.55 15.55
C LYS A 340 7.60 -1.38 15.92
N VAL A 341 6.34 -1.43 15.51
CA VAL A 341 5.35 -0.41 15.89
C VAL A 341 5.14 -0.40 17.40
N GLU A 342 5.05 -1.56 18.04
CA GLU A 342 4.92 -1.67 19.50
C GLU A 342 6.16 -1.16 20.22
N GLN A 343 7.34 -1.48 19.71
CA GLN A 343 8.61 -0.98 20.25
C GLN A 343 8.68 0.56 20.15
N GLU A 344 8.33 1.14 19.03
CA GLU A 344 8.29 2.61 18.83
C GLU A 344 7.26 3.28 19.77
N ILE A 345 6.10 2.63 20.00
CA ILE A 345 5.10 3.11 20.97
C ILE A 345 5.68 3.06 22.40
N ALA A 346 6.40 2.00 22.76
CA ALA A 346 6.95 1.80 24.09
C ALA A 346 8.16 2.73 24.38
N GLU A 347 9.09 2.86 23.44
CA GLU A 347 10.32 3.66 23.61
C GLU A 347 10.06 5.16 23.74
N ASN A 348 8.97 5.65 23.16
CA ASN A 348 8.64 7.07 23.15
C ASN A 348 7.43 7.41 24.04
N SER A 349 7.26 6.70 25.14
CA SER A 349 6.19 6.92 26.14
C SER A 349 6.23 8.32 26.81
N ASP A 350 7.35 9.05 26.70
CA ASP A 350 7.51 10.41 27.25
C ASP A 350 6.74 11.47 26.45
N GLU A 351 6.41 11.22 25.18
CA GLU A 351 5.52 12.10 24.41
C GLU A 351 4.07 11.63 24.59
N THR A 352 3.21 12.47 25.11
CA THR A 352 1.79 12.20 25.36
C THR A 352 1.11 11.74 24.08
N ASP A 353 0.62 10.49 24.05
CA ASP A 353 -0.24 10.00 22.98
C ASP A 353 -1.68 10.46 23.21
N LEU A 354 -2.23 11.23 22.28
CA LEU A 354 -3.58 11.77 22.32
C LEU A 354 -4.67 10.79 21.82
N LEU A 355 -4.28 9.58 21.37
CA LEU A 355 -5.18 8.51 20.93
C LEU A 355 -5.53 7.52 22.05
N SER A 356 -5.35 7.88 23.33
CA SER A 356 -5.59 6.96 24.45
C SER A 356 -7.03 6.40 24.46
N ASN A 357 -7.15 5.13 24.87
CA ASN A 357 -8.30 4.24 24.74
C ASN A 357 -9.64 4.67 25.42
N ASN A 358 -9.76 5.87 25.96
CA ASN A 358 -10.89 6.26 26.81
C ASN A 358 -11.91 7.20 26.15
N SER A 359 -11.78 7.50 24.85
CA SER A 359 -12.74 8.38 24.18
C SER A 359 -13.80 7.58 23.41
N PRO A 360 -15.07 8.04 23.38
CA PRO A 360 -16.12 7.36 22.62
C PRO A 360 -15.81 7.40 21.11
N GLN A 361 -16.15 6.29 20.44
CA GLN A 361 -16.00 6.17 18.98
C GLN A 361 -17.15 6.91 18.28
N GLU A 362 -16.85 7.58 17.16
CA GLU A 362 -17.86 7.98 16.17
C GLU A 362 -18.23 6.81 15.25
#